data_237ee76562c2933e61daca60eb81da0a
#
_entry.id   237ee76562c2933e61daca60eb81da0a
#
_cell.length_a   1.000
_cell.length_b   1.000
_cell.length_c   1.000
_cell.angle_alpha   90.00
_cell.angle_beta   90.00
_cell.angle_gamma   90.00
#
_symmetry.space_group_name_H-M   'P 1'
#
loop_
_entity.id
_entity.type
_entity.pdbx_description
1 polymer ?
#
loop_
_entity_poly.entity_id
_entity_poly.type
_entity_poly.pdbx_seq_one_letter_code
_entity_poly.pdbx_strand_id
1 'polypeptide(L)'
;LDSTVMCLKPGLVLLNSKRASKDNLPEIFNKWDKIWFDDVAPTSEEELNFQKDIRDPVAKELSRMGFSSNLGSMSSPWVGMNFLSLDPETVIVDERQENLIKVLEKRKFTVIPVRMRHIYTQGGGIHCATLDTIRESKLEDYFS
;
A
#
# COMPACT_ATOMS: atom_id res chain seq x y z
N LEU A 1 -3.95 -3.40 6.96
CA LEU A 1 -4.31 -4.40 5.96
C LEU A 1 -3.66 -4.08 4.61
N ASP A 2 -3.79 -2.88 4.12
CA ASP A 2 -3.50 -2.42 2.75
C ASP A 2 -2.04 -2.56 2.27
N SER A 3 -1.09 -2.82 3.16
CA SER A 3 0.31 -3.16 2.83
C SER A 3 0.62 -4.65 3.02
N THR A 4 -0.42 -5.46 3.24
CA THR A 4 -0.30 -6.91 3.43
C THR A 4 -1.16 -7.66 2.42
N VAL A 5 -2.39 -7.20 2.19
CA VAL A 5 -3.37 -7.82 1.28
C VAL A 5 -4.00 -6.73 0.45
N MET A 6 -3.84 -6.79 -0.86
CA MET A 6 -4.45 -5.87 -1.83
C MET A 6 -5.29 -6.66 -2.83
N CYS A 7 -6.60 -6.46 -2.78
CA CYS A 7 -7.50 -7.00 -3.80
C CYS A 7 -7.34 -6.18 -5.09
N LEU A 8 -6.92 -6.83 -6.16
CA LEU A 8 -6.67 -6.17 -7.45
C LEU A 8 -7.94 -6.14 -8.31
N LYS A 9 -8.59 -7.27 -8.40
CA LYS A 9 -9.86 -7.46 -9.11
C LYS A 9 -10.51 -8.74 -8.57
N PRO A 10 -11.77 -9.02 -8.90
CA PRO A 10 -12.41 -10.27 -8.53
C PRO A 10 -11.54 -11.48 -8.85
N GLY A 11 -11.30 -12.32 -7.87
CA GLY A 11 -10.50 -13.53 -8.01
C GLY A 11 -8.97 -13.34 -8.05
N LEU A 12 -8.44 -12.12 -7.89
CA LEU A 12 -7.00 -11.85 -7.89
C LEU A 12 -6.58 -10.95 -6.73
N VAL A 13 -5.60 -11.40 -5.95
CA VAL A 13 -5.07 -10.67 -4.79
C VAL A 13 -3.55 -10.57 -4.84
N LEU A 14 -3.00 -9.43 -4.45
CA LEU A 14 -1.57 -9.25 -4.21
C LEU A 14 -1.31 -9.34 -2.71
N LEU A 15 -0.32 -10.14 -2.34
CA LEU A 15 0.02 -10.50 -0.97
C LEU A 15 1.47 -10.17 -0.68
N ASN A 16 1.72 -9.54 0.46
CA ASN A 16 3.06 -9.33 0.97
C ASN A 16 3.62 -10.65 1.49
N SER A 17 4.61 -11.23 0.79
CA SER A 17 5.18 -12.53 1.13
C SER A 17 6.00 -12.54 2.43
N LYS A 18 6.35 -11.37 2.99
CA LYS A 18 6.98 -11.25 4.31
C LYS A 18 5.99 -11.24 5.47
N ARG A 19 4.71 -11.00 5.19
CA ARG A 19 3.66 -10.82 6.21
C ARG A 19 2.52 -11.82 6.08
N ALA A 20 2.31 -12.33 4.88
CA ALA A 20 1.30 -13.34 4.58
C ALA A 20 1.96 -14.64 4.13
N SER A 21 1.37 -15.75 4.50
CA SER A 21 1.74 -17.09 4.07
C SER A 21 0.47 -17.92 3.80
N LYS A 22 0.63 -19.10 3.25
CA LYS A 22 -0.51 -20.02 3.03
C LYS A 22 -1.22 -20.39 4.34
N ASP A 23 -0.47 -20.41 5.45
CA ASP A 23 -0.97 -20.88 6.75
C ASP A 23 -1.76 -19.79 7.51
N ASN A 24 -1.55 -18.50 7.18
CA ASN A 24 -2.23 -17.38 7.84
C ASN A 24 -3.16 -16.59 6.91
N LEU A 25 -3.35 -17.07 5.67
CA LEU A 25 -4.24 -16.43 4.72
C LEU A 25 -5.71 -16.78 5.04
N PRO A 26 -6.63 -15.80 5.08
CA PRO A 26 -8.05 -16.07 5.26
C PRO A 26 -8.60 -17.02 4.16
N GLU A 27 -9.47 -17.92 4.56
CA GLU A 27 -10.04 -18.96 3.67
C GLU A 27 -10.74 -18.40 2.44
N ILE A 28 -11.28 -17.19 2.52
CA ILE A 28 -11.91 -16.48 1.41
C ILE A 28 -11.00 -16.38 0.17
N PHE A 29 -9.68 -16.35 0.38
CA PHE A 29 -8.71 -16.29 -0.70
C PHE A 29 -8.25 -17.64 -1.24
N ASN A 30 -8.75 -18.78 -0.72
CA ASN A 30 -8.28 -20.09 -1.13
C ASN A 30 -8.42 -20.32 -2.63
N LYS A 31 -9.54 -19.91 -3.22
CA LYS A 31 -9.83 -20.05 -4.65
C LYS A 31 -9.30 -18.89 -5.52
N TRP A 32 -8.75 -17.83 -4.92
CA TRP A 32 -8.24 -16.67 -5.64
C TRP A 32 -6.84 -16.92 -6.19
N ASP A 33 -6.54 -16.38 -7.36
CA ASP A 33 -5.17 -16.22 -7.84
C ASP A 33 -4.41 -15.27 -6.92
N LYS A 34 -3.14 -15.60 -6.67
CA LYS A 34 -2.29 -14.88 -5.73
C LYS A 34 -1.01 -14.41 -6.39
N ILE A 35 -0.72 -13.14 -6.23
CA ILE A 35 0.59 -12.57 -6.54
C ILE A 35 1.31 -12.38 -5.21
N TRP A 36 2.37 -13.15 -4.98
CA TRP A 36 3.25 -12.98 -3.83
C TRP A 36 4.33 -11.97 -4.16
N PHE A 37 4.44 -10.94 -3.35
CA PHE A 37 5.36 -9.82 -3.61
C PHE A 37 5.95 -9.28 -2.30
N ASP A 38 7.25 -8.97 -2.31
CA ASP A 38 7.98 -8.35 -1.18
C ASP A 38 9.13 -7.44 -1.62
N ASP A 39 9.27 -7.23 -2.92
CA ASP A 39 10.33 -6.41 -3.50
C ASP A 39 9.90 -4.93 -3.60
N VAL A 40 9.58 -4.37 -2.44
CA VAL A 40 9.16 -2.96 -2.31
C VAL A 40 10.39 -2.07 -2.30
N ALA A 41 10.38 -1.04 -3.15
CA ALA A 41 11.45 -0.05 -3.15
C ALA A 41 11.52 0.68 -1.79
N PRO A 42 12.71 0.88 -1.24
CA PRO A 42 12.86 1.58 0.02
C PRO A 42 12.47 3.05 -0.11
N THR A 43 12.12 3.67 1.01
CA THR A 43 11.93 5.11 1.09
C THR A 43 13.24 5.82 0.75
N SER A 44 13.20 6.82 -0.13
CA SER A 44 14.38 7.57 -0.53
C SER A 44 14.97 8.38 0.63
N GLU A 45 16.27 8.71 0.58
CA GLU A 45 16.89 9.59 1.59
C GLU A 45 16.25 10.98 1.62
N GLU A 46 15.86 11.53 0.45
CA GLU A 46 15.13 12.80 0.36
C GLU A 46 13.83 12.74 1.17
N GLU A 47 13.07 11.68 1.00
CA GLU A 47 11.81 11.45 1.72
C GLU A 47 12.03 11.26 3.23
N LEU A 48 13.06 10.49 3.61
CA LEU A 48 13.41 10.29 5.01
C LEU A 48 13.83 11.59 5.69
N ASN A 49 14.58 12.45 5.01
CA ASN A 49 14.97 13.76 5.53
C ASN A 49 13.76 14.68 5.66
N PHE A 50 12.89 14.73 4.66
CA PHE A 50 11.65 15.47 4.71
C PHE A 50 10.74 15.01 5.87
N GLN A 51 10.64 13.72 6.10
CA GLN A 51 9.90 13.15 7.24
C GLN A 51 10.49 13.60 8.58
N LYS A 52 11.82 13.64 8.70
CA LYS A 52 12.49 14.14 9.91
C LYS A 52 12.18 15.62 10.17
N ASP A 53 12.26 16.45 9.15
CA ASP A 53 12.02 17.89 9.26
C ASP A 53 10.61 18.22 9.77
N ILE A 54 9.63 17.40 9.41
CA ILE A 54 8.24 17.57 9.89
C ILE A 54 8.05 16.90 11.27
N ARG A 55 8.56 15.71 11.44
CA ARG A 55 8.33 14.88 12.63
C ARG A 55 9.03 15.43 13.87
N ASP A 56 10.28 15.86 13.74
CA ASP A 56 11.10 16.21 14.88
C ASP A 56 10.56 17.44 15.65
N PRO A 57 10.07 18.52 15.00
CA PRO A 57 9.38 19.60 15.70
C PRO A 57 8.10 19.13 16.43
N VAL A 58 7.29 18.29 15.78
CA VAL A 58 6.05 17.74 16.37
C VAL A 58 6.36 16.85 17.56
N ALA A 59 7.33 15.95 17.43
CA ALA A 59 7.79 15.07 18.51
C ALA A 59 8.29 15.87 19.72
N LYS A 60 9.03 16.95 19.47
CA LYS A 60 9.53 17.85 20.52
C LYS A 60 8.38 18.54 21.26
N GLU A 61 7.37 19.01 20.54
CA GLU A 61 6.22 19.68 21.17
C GLU A 61 5.36 18.70 21.97
N LEU A 62 5.09 17.52 21.42
CA LEU A 62 4.38 16.45 22.16
C LEU A 62 5.12 16.04 23.42
N SER A 63 6.45 15.96 23.38
CA SER A 63 7.26 15.66 24.56
C SER A 63 7.14 16.74 25.64
N ARG A 64 7.08 18.03 25.25
CA ARG A 64 6.83 19.14 26.18
C ARG A 64 5.45 19.08 26.85
N MET A 65 4.47 18.55 26.13
CA MET A 65 3.11 18.32 26.63
C MET A 65 2.95 17.05 27.48
N GLY A 66 4.06 16.31 27.70
CA GLY A 66 4.04 15.07 28.51
C GLY A 66 3.62 13.82 27.75
N PHE A 67 3.49 13.88 26.43
CA PHE A 67 3.25 12.70 25.62
C PHE A 67 4.56 11.98 25.27
N SER A 68 4.53 10.65 25.18
CA SER A 68 5.72 9.90 24.76
C SER A 68 6.07 10.25 23.33
N SER A 69 7.33 10.61 23.09
CA SER A 69 7.84 11.00 21.76
C SER A 69 8.03 9.84 20.79
N ASN A 70 7.54 8.66 21.09
CA ASN A 70 7.58 7.49 20.18
C ASN A 70 6.59 7.63 19.01
N LEU A 71 6.64 8.77 18.35
CA LEU A 71 6.24 8.88 16.97
C LEU A 71 7.32 8.18 16.14
N GLY A 72 7.29 6.85 16.14
CA GLY A 72 8.16 6.01 15.33
C GLY A 72 8.08 6.38 13.85
N SER A 73 8.75 5.64 13.01
CA SER A 73 8.61 5.79 11.55
C SER A 73 7.13 5.91 11.21
N MET A 74 6.71 7.05 10.68
CA MET A 74 5.32 7.33 10.33
C MET A 74 4.83 6.40 9.22
N SER A 75 5.72 5.86 8.40
CA SER A 75 5.40 4.95 7.33
C SER A 75 5.95 3.54 7.55
N SER A 76 5.13 2.55 7.22
CA SER A 76 5.58 1.16 7.12
C SER A 76 6.59 1.01 5.97
N PRO A 77 7.65 0.19 6.09
CA PRO A 77 8.52 -0.13 4.96
C PRO A 77 7.76 -0.74 3.77
N TRP A 78 6.56 -1.24 4.00
CA TRP A 78 5.69 -1.86 3.00
C TRP A 78 4.67 -0.89 2.38
N VAL A 79 4.79 0.40 2.66
CA VAL A 79 3.84 1.41 2.17
C VAL A 79 3.78 1.49 0.65
N GLY A 80 4.85 1.09 -0.05
CA GLY A 80 4.86 0.99 -1.51
C GLY A 80 3.84 0.00 -2.09
N MET A 81 3.34 -0.95 -1.29
CA MET A 81 2.23 -1.82 -1.68
C MET A 81 0.84 -1.19 -1.49
N ASN A 82 0.77 -0.01 -0.88
CA ASN A 82 -0.48 0.70 -0.63
C ASN A 82 -0.89 1.54 -1.85
N PHE A 83 -1.20 0.88 -2.95
CA PHE A 83 -1.64 1.46 -4.21
C PHE A 83 -3.17 1.40 -4.35
N LEU A 84 -3.75 2.04 -5.35
CA LEU A 84 -5.19 2.11 -5.58
C LEU A 84 -5.58 1.34 -6.85
N SER A 85 -6.50 0.38 -6.73
CA SER A 85 -7.21 -0.20 -7.87
C SER A 85 -8.41 0.69 -8.21
N LEU A 86 -8.37 1.34 -9.37
CA LEU A 86 -9.49 2.15 -9.87
C LEU A 86 -10.62 1.29 -10.41
N ASP A 87 -10.25 0.26 -11.16
CA ASP A 87 -11.15 -0.71 -11.77
C ASP A 87 -10.39 -2.06 -11.94
N PRO A 88 -11.02 -3.13 -12.45
CA PRO A 88 -10.37 -4.43 -12.61
C PRO A 88 -9.15 -4.47 -13.55
N GLU A 89 -8.88 -3.39 -14.28
CA GLU A 89 -7.81 -3.33 -15.28
C GLU A 89 -6.82 -2.18 -15.02
N THR A 90 -7.16 -1.21 -14.15
CA THR A 90 -6.39 0.02 -13.96
C THR A 90 -5.99 0.21 -12.50
N VAL A 91 -4.72 0.51 -12.28
CA VAL A 91 -4.17 0.76 -10.93
C VAL A 91 -3.32 2.02 -10.90
N ILE A 92 -3.34 2.75 -9.78
CA ILE A 92 -2.44 3.88 -9.52
C ILE A 92 -1.38 3.42 -8.52
N VAL A 93 -0.11 3.55 -8.89
CA VAL A 93 1.04 3.05 -8.12
C VAL A 93 2.08 4.16 -7.93
N ASP A 94 2.80 4.15 -6.82
CA ASP A 94 3.97 5.03 -6.66
C ASP A 94 5.02 4.73 -7.74
N GLU A 95 5.44 5.75 -8.48
CA GLU A 95 6.42 5.63 -9.59
C GLU A 95 7.73 4.95 -9.19
N ARG A 96 8.11 5.02 -7.91
CA ARG A 96 9.32 4.38 -7.38
C ARG A 96 9.22 2.86 -7.24
N GLN A 97 8.02 2.32 -7.30
CA GLN A 97 7.78 0.89 -7.15
C GLN A 97 7.93 0.15 -8.50
N GLU A 98 9.07 0.33 -9.17
CA GLU A 98 9.31 -0.20 -10.52
C GLU A 98 9.08 -1.71 -10.63
N ASN A 99 9.47 -2.48 -9.62
CA ASN A 99 9.30 -3.94 -9.65
C ASN A 99 7.83 -4.33 -9.48
N LEU A 100 7.08 -3.61 -8.65
CA LEU A 100 5.64 -3.80 -8.53
C LEU A 100 4.93 -3.44 -9.84
N ILE A 101 5.29 -2.32 -10.47
CA ILE A 101 4.76 -1.89 -11.76
C ILE A 101 4.96 -3.00 -12.81
N LYS A 102 6.18 -3.52 -12.95
CA LYS A 102 6.48 -4.64 -13.88
C LYS A 102 5.64 -5.89 -13.60
N VAL A 103 5.39 -6.20 -12.34
CA VAL A 103 4.56 -7.36 -11.97
C VAL A 103 3.11 -7.15 -12.36
N LEU A 104 2.57 -5.96 -12.16
CA LEU A 104 1.20 -5.61 -12.51
C LEU A 104 1.00 -5.55 -14.04
N GLU A 105 1.93 -4.95 -14.77
CA GLU A 105 1.92 -4.92 -16.24
C GLU A 105 1.97 -6.33 -16.86
N LYS A 106 2.79 -7.24 -16.31
CA LYS A 106 2.78 -8.66 -16.72
C LYS A 106 1.43 -9.34 -16.53
N ARG A 107 0.63 -8.87 -15.59
CA ARG A 107 -0.75 -9.31 -15.35
C ARG A 107 -1.79 -8.51 -16.14
N LYS A 108 -1.32 -7.70 -17.12
CA LYS A 108 -2.13 -6.89 -18.05
C LYS A 108 -2.91 -5.77 -17.38
N PHE A 109 -2.43 -5.25 -16.24
CA PHE A 109 -2.96 -4.02 -15.69
C PHE A 109 -2.40 -2.81 -16.44
N THR A 110 -3.24 -1.82 -16.67
CA THR A 110 -2.82 -0.47 -17.00
C THR A 110 -2.35 0.20 -15.71
N VAL A 111 -1.06 0.50 -15.64
CA VAL A 111 -0.48 1.13 -14.45
C VAL A 111 -0.32 2.62 -14.69
N ILE A 112 -0.87 3.44 -13.79
CA ILE A 112 -0.69 4.88 -13.75
C ILE A 112 0.33 5.19 -12.67
N PRO A 113 1.60 5.45 -13.01
CA PRO A 113 2.61 5.80 -12.02
C PRO A 113 2.41 7.24 -11.56
N VAL A 114 2.46 7.47 -10.24
CA VAL A 114 2.36 8.80 -9.65
C VAL A 114 3.45 9.01 -8.61
N ARG A 115 3.94 10.24 -8.51
CA ARG A 115 4.95 10.57 -7.50
C ARG A 115 4.31 10.89 -6.16
N MET A 116 4.59 10.04 -5.17
CA MET A 116 4.03 10.16 -3.82
C MET A 116 5.02 10.85 -2.87
N ARG A 117 5.06 12.19 -2.87
CA ARG A 117 6.03 12.94 -2.05
C ARG A 117 5.65 13.04 -0.58
N HIS A 118 4.44 13.47 -0.29
CA HIS A 118 4.08 13.92 1.07
C HIS A 118 3.20 12.92 1.82
N ILE A 119 2.56 12.02 1.13
CA ILE A 119 1.58 11.11 1.73
C ILE A 119 2.26 10.12 2.70
N TYR A 120 3.47 9.71 2.41
CA TYR A 120 4.25 8.82 3.27
C TYR A 120 4.60 9.45 4.62
N THR A 121 4.67 10.77 4.71
CA THR A 121 4.87 11.47 6.00
C THR A 121 3.71 11.27 6.95
N GLN A 122 2.53 10.95 6.43
CA GLN A 122 1.32 10.68 7.20
C GLN A 122 1.11 9.19 7.49
N GLY A 123 2.09 8.36 7.15
CA GLY A 123 2.10 6.93 7.46
C GLY A 123 1.29 6.04 6.51
N GLY A 124 0.81 6.57 5.39
CA GLY A 124 0.01 5.86 4.40
C GLY A 124 0.54 5.95 2.98
N GLY A 125 -0.12 5.29 2.05
CA GLY A 125 0.09 5.39 0.61
C GLY A 125 -1.16 5.91 -0.10
N ILE A 126 -1.28 5.65 -1.39
CA ILE A 126 -2.37 6.13 -2.24
C ILE A 126 -3.74 5.66 -1.72
N HIS A 127 -3.85 4.36 -1.43
CA HIS A 127 -5.11 3.78 -0.94
C HIS A 127 -5.55 4.43 0.38
N CYS A 128 -4.63 4.65 1.31
CA CYS A 128 -4.92 5.30 2.59
C CYS A 128 -5.40 6.76 2.46
N ALA A 129 -5.03 7.45 1.36
CA ALA A 129 -5.41 8.83 1.10
C ALA A 129 -6.72 8.96 0.31
N THR A 130 -7.34 7.86 -0.05
CA THR A 130 -8.57 7.82 -0.85
C THR A 130 -9.70 7.19 -0.08
N LEU A 131 -10.93 7.57 -0.43
CA LEU A 131 -12.15 6.99 0.10
C LEU A 131 -13.12 6.80 -1.06
N ASP A 132 -13.50 5.56 -1.30
CA ASP A 132 -14.57 5.24 -2.24
C ASP A 132 -15.92 5.72 -1.66
N THR A 133 -16.57 6.63 -2.35
CA THR A 133 -17.92 7.10 -1.96
C THR A 133 -19.02 6.34 -2.68
N ILE A 134 -18.81 6.04 -3.95
CA ILE A 134 -19.72 5.25 -4.78
C ILE A 134 -18.87 4.38 -5.70
N ARG A 135 -19.15 3.09 -5.73
CA ARG A 135 -18.63 2.14 -6.73
C ARG A 135 -19.80 1.38 -7.35
N GLU A 136 -19.74 1.22 -8.67
CA GLU A 136 -20.60 0.23 -9.31
C GLU A 136 -20.16 -1.16 -8.85
N SER A 137 -21.08 -1.89 -8.24
CA SER A 137 -20.82 -3.26 -7.81
C SER A 137 -21.90 -4.18 -8.36
N LYS A 138 -21.49 -5.38 -8.71
CA LYS A 138 -22.40 -6.51 -8.98
C LYS A 138 -22.21 -7.52 -7.87
N LEU A 139 -23.30 -8.08 -7.39
CA LEU A 139 -23.22 -9.26 -6.53
C LEU A 139 -22.86 -10.45 -7.43
N GLU A 140 -21.60 -10.84 -7.39
CA GLU A 140 -21.06 -11.95 -8.17
C GLU A 140 -20.52 -13.03 -7.22
N ASP A 141 -20.75 -14.27 -7.55
CA ASP A 141 -20.09 -15.39 -6.85
C ASP A 141 -18.73 -15.66 -7.50
N TYR A 142 -17.68 -15.18 -6.86
CA TYR A 142 -16.28 -15.40 -7.31
C TYR A 142 -15.74 -16.78 -6.95
N PHE A 143 -16.54 -17.64 -6.38
CA PHE A 143 -16.13 -18.93 -5.84
C PHE A 143 -16.82 -20.14 -6.49
N SER A 144 -17.80 -19.89 -7.33
CA SER A 144 -18.50 -20.93 -8.10
C SER A 144 -17.69 -21.41 -9.31
#